data_0adc9aa2c31a61543d743f7bfd71552f
#
_entry.id   0adc9aa2c31a61543d743f7bfd71552f
#
_cell.length_a   1.000
_cell.length_b   1.000
_cell.length_c   1.000
_cell.angle_alpha   90.00
_cell.angle_beta   90.00
_cell.angle_gamma   90.00
#
_symmetry.space_group_name_H-M   'P 1'
#
loop_
_entity.id
_entity.type
_entity.pdbx_description
1 polymer ?
#
loop_
_entity_poly.entity_id
_entity_poly.type
_entity_poly.pdbx_seq_one_letter_code
_entity_poly.pdbx_strand_id
1 'polypeptide(L)'
;MLEGKIALVTGASRGIGRQIAKTLAAKGAFVIVNYNGSAAKAEEVVKEIQAAGGNGQAVQCNVSDFESCKEMLDAVVKEHGRLDILVNNAGITRDNLLMKMSEEDFDAVIQTNLKGVFNCTRHIARQMLKQKCGRIINISSVSGVLGNAGQANYAASKA
;
A
#
# COMPACT_ATOMS: atom_id res chain seq x y z
N MET A 1 14.97 1.07 -16.37
CA MET A 1 14.10 2.27 -16.20
C MET A 1 13.97 2.69 -14.73
N LEU A 2 13.84 1.72 -13.82
CA LEU A 2 13.76 1.98 -12.37
C LEU A 2 14.93 1.33 -11.60
N GLU A 3 16.03 1.07 -12.25
CA GLU A 3 17.24 0.49 -11.65
C GLU A 3 17.72 1.37 -10.49
N GLY A 4 18.04 0.74 -9.36
CA GLY A 4 18.45 1.43 -8.13
C GLY A 4 17.34 2.17 -7.39
N LYS A 5 16.08 2.05 -7.81
CA LYS A 5 14.92 2.61 -7.14
C LYS A 5 14.32 1.61 -6.16
N ILE A 6 13.89 2.11 -5.01
CA ILE A 6 13.17 1.33 -4.00
C ILE A 6 11.69 1.72 -4.04
N ALA A 7 10.84 0.74 -4.20
CA ALA A 7 9.39 0.91 -4.24
C ALA A 7 8.71 0.12 -3.12
N LEU A 8 7.74 0.72 -2.46
CA LEU A 8 6.88 0.05 -1.49
C LEU A 8 5.45 0.05 -2.01
N VAL A 9 4.81 -1.11 -2.05
CA VAL A 9 3.41 -1.28 -2.44
C VAL A 9 2.65 -1.85 -1.26
N THR A 10 1.70 -1.09 -0.72
CA THR A 10 0.87 -1.56 0.39
C THR A 10 -0.22 -2.50 -0.10
N GLY A 11 -0.55 -3.53 0.69
CA GLY A 11 -1.54 -4.52 0.32
C GLY A 11 -1.19 -5.30 -0.95
N ALA A 12 0.09 -5.64 -1.13
CA ALA A 12 0.62 -6.19 -2.37
C ALA A 12 0.63 -7.72 -2.45
N SER A 13 0.07 -8.42 -1.47
CA SER A 13 0.03 -9.89 -1.45
C SER A 13 -0.95 -10.51 -2.46
N ARG A 14 -1.85 -9.71 -3.05
CA ARG A 14 -2.87 -10.14 -4.00
C ARG A 14 -3.37 -9.00 -4.90
N GLY A 15 -4.18 -9.36 -5.90
CA GLY A 15 -4.96 -8.42 -6.72
C GLY A 15 -4.12 -7.35 -7.41
N ILE A 16 -4.61 -6.12 -7.40
CA ILE A 16 -3.99 -4.97 -8.07
C ILE A 16 -2.60 -4.68 -7.50
N GLY A 17 -2.44 -4.69 -6.18
CA GLY A 17 -1.15 -4.45 -5.52
C GLY A 17 -0.07 -5.46 -5.92
N ARG A 18 -0.42 -6.75 -6.03
CA ARG A 18 0.48 -7.79 -6.55
C ARG A 18 0.95 -7.46 -7.97
N GLN A 19 0.04 -7.09 -8.85
CA GLN A 19 0.39 -6.78 -10.23
C GLN A 19 1.25 -5.51 -10.33
N ILE A 20 0.96 -4.48 -9.53
CA ILE A 20 1.78 -3.28 -9.44
C ILE A 20 3.19 -3.63 -8.99
N ALA A 21 3.33 -4.44 -7.92
CA ALA A 21 4.63 -4.86 -7.40
C ALA A 21 5.45 -5.59 -8.47
N LYS A 22 4.86 -6.55 -9.17
CA LYS A 22 5.50 -7.28 -10.28
C LYS A 22 5.92 -6.35 -11.43
N THR A 23 5.07 -5.39 -11.78
CA THR A 23 5.36 -4.43 -12.86
C THR A 23 6.53 -3.51 -12.50
N LEU A 24 6.57 -3.00 -11.26
CA LEU A 24 7.68 -2.17 -10.80
C LEU A 24 9.00 -2.96 -10.76
N ALA A 25 8.96 -4.20 -10.28
CA ALA A 25 10.13 -5.07 -10.26
C ALA A 25 10.63 -5.39 -11.69
N ALA A 26 9.74 -5.68 -12.63
CA ALA A 26 10.09 -5.90 -14.04
C ALA A 26 10.71 -4.64 -14.71
N LYS A 27 10.49 -3.46 -14.14
CA LYS A 27 11.13 -2.20 -14.58
C LYS A 27 12.48 -1.93 -13.88
N GLY A 28 12.93 -2.83 -13.00
CA GLY A 28 14.23 -2.76 -12.32
C GLY A 28 14.19 -2.22 -10.88
N ALA A 29 13.01 -1.90 -10.34
CA ALA A 29 12.92 -1.48 -8.94
C ALA A 29 13.12 -2.67 -7.97
N PHE A 30 13.74 -2.41 -6.83
CA PHE A 30 13.60 -3.31 -5.68
C PHE A 30 12.25 -3.04 -5.02
N VAL A 31 11.42 -4.07 -4.83
CA VAL A 31 10.04 -3.89 -4.38
C VAL A 31 9.80 -4.47 -2.99
N ILE A 32 9.32 -3.62 -2.09
CA ILE A 32 8.80 -4.02 -0.79
C ILE A 32 7.32 -4.40 -0.97
N VAL A 33 7.03 -5.67 -0.83
CA VAL A 33 5.70 -6.26 -0.91
C VAL A 33 5.08 -6.24 0.49
N ASN A 34 4.33 -5.18 0.81
CA ASN A 34 3.67 -5.09 2.10
C ASN A 34 2.42 -5.96 2.15
N TYR A 35 2.21 -6.61 3.27
CA TYR A 35 1.02 -7.39 3.59
C TYR A 35 0.61 -7.20 5.05
N ASN A 36 -0.64 -7.52 5.38
CA ASN A 36 -1.13 -7.54 6.76
C ASN A 36 -1.30 -8.98 7.28
N GLY A 37 -2.10 -9.80 6.61
CA GLY A 37 -2.55 -11.09 7.15
C GLY A 37 -1.84 -12.31 6.61
N SER A 38 -1.45 -12.36 5.33
CA SER A 38 -0.95 -13.58 4.70
C SER A 38 0.51 -13.46 4.24
N ALA A 39 1.43 -13.90 5.09
CA ALA A 39 2.85 -14.00 4.78
C ALA A 39 3.09 -14.89 3.55
N ALA A 40 2.46 -16.06 3.50
CA ALA A 40 2.63 -17.03 2.41
C ALA A 40 2.31 -16.43 1.04
N LYS A 41 1.22 -15.65 0.92
CA LYS A 41 0.86 -14.98 -0.34
C LYS A 41 1.85 -13.86 -0.71
N ALA A 42 2.33 -13.11 0.26
CA ALA A 42 3.33 -12.08 0.00
C ALA A 42 4.67 -12.67 -0.45
N GLU A 43 5.10 -13.75 0.17
CA GLU A 43 6.32 -14.48 -0.23
C GLU A 43 6.18 -15.13 -1.61
N GLU A 44 4.99 -15.62 -1.96
CA GLU A 44 4.71 -16.10 -3.32
C GLU A 44 4.95 -14.99 -4.35
N VAL A 45 4.46 -13.78 -4.09
CA VAL A 45 4.70 -12.61 -4.96
C VAL A 45 6.19 -12.30 -5.08
N VAL A 46 6.94 -12.35 -3.98
CA VAL A 46 8.39 -12.14 -4.00
C VAL A 46 9.09 -13.22 -4.83
N LYS A 47 8.71 -14.50 -4.68
CA LYS A 47 9.26 -15.59 -5.50
C LYS A 47 8.97 -15.40 -6.99
N GLU A 48 7.77 -14.96 -7.35
CA GLU A 48 7.44 -14.66 -8.76
C GLU A 48 8.27 -13.49 -9.32
N ILE A 49 8.48 -12.45 -8.50
CA ILE A 49 9.36 -11.33 -8.86
C ILE A 49 10.79 -11.82 -9.12
N GLN A 50 11.32 -12.65 -8.21
CA GLN A 50 12.67 -13.21 -8.33
C GLN A 50 12.81 -14.16 -9.53
N ALA A 51 11.82 -15.01 -9.77
CA ALA A 51 11.79 -15.90 -10.93
C ALA A 51 11.77 -15.14 -12.28
N ALA A 52 11.22 -13.93 -12.29
CA ALA A 52 11.24 -13.02 -13.44
C ALA A 52 12.52 -12.14 -13.52
N GLY A 53 13.52 -12.40 -12.67
CA GLY A 53 14.78 -11.65 -12.66
C GLY A 53 14.74 -10.31 -11.88
N GLY A 54 13.65 -10.02 -11.18
CA GLY A 54 13.54 -8.86 -10.31
C GLY A 54 13.99 -9.14 -8.88
N ASN A 55 13.89 -8.12 -8.03
CA ASN A 55 14.23 -8.22 -6.61
C ASN A 55 13.14 -7.59 -5.73
N GLY A 56 12.95 -8.17 -4.55
CA GLY A 56 12.00 -7.66 -3.59
C GLY A 56 11.99 -8.46 -2.31
N GLN A 57 11.25 -7.95 -1.33
CA GLN A 57 11.05 -8.61 -0.04
C GLN A 57 9.64 -8.38 0.47
N ALA A 58 9.13 -9.33 1.26
CA ALA A 58 7.84 -9.21 1.92
C ALA A 58 8.02 -8.55 3.30
N VAL A 59 7.14 -7.59 3.63
CA VAL A 59 7.15 -6.90 4.91
C VAL A 59 5.73 -6.83 5.48
N GLN A 60 5.56 -7.35 6.69
CA GLN A 60 4.29 -7.29 7.39
C GLN A 60 4.11 -5.90 8.03
N CYS A 61 2.96 -5.30 7.78
CA CYS A 61 2.50 -4.10 8.48
C CYS A 61 0.99 -3.92 8.26
N ASN A 62 0.27 -3.66 9.34
CA ASN A 62 -1.10 -3.16 9.27
C ASN A 62 -1.06 -1.65 9.05
N VAL A 63 -1.43 -1.19 7.85
CA VAL A 63 -1.36 0.24 7.51
C VAL A 63 -2.34 1.12 8.31
N SER A 64 -3.36 0.54 8.94
CA SER A 64 -4.25 1.28 9.84
C SER A 64 -3.58 1.67 11.17
N ASP A 65 -2.47 1.03 11.52
CA ASP A 65 -1.69 1.31 12.71
C ASP A 65 -0.57 2.33 12.42
N PHE A 66 -0.61 3.45 13.12
CA PHE A 66 0.30 4.58 12.89
C PHE A 66 1.75 4.25 13.21
N GLU A 67 1.99 3.57 14.35
CA GLU A 67 3.35 3.23 14.77
C GLU A 67 3.93 2.08 13.93
N SER A 68 3.15 1.07 13.59
CA SER A 68 3.58 0.00 12.68
C SER A 68 4.01 0.55 11.31
N CYS A 69 3.29 1.54 10.78
CA CYS A 69 3.70 2.21 9.53
C CYS A 69 5.04 2.93 9.68
N LYS A 70 5.25 3.60 10.82
CA LYS A 70 6.52 4.25 11.12
C LYS A 70 7.66 3.25 11.15
N GLU A 71 7.50 2.17 11.91
CA GLU A 71 8.51 1.11 12.05
C GLU A 71 8.87 0.49 10.70
N MET A 72 7.87 0.15 9.88
CA MET A 72 8.09 -0.38 8.54
C MET A 72 8.90 0.59 7.67
N LEU A 73 8.49 1.85 7.60
CA LEU A 73 9.15 2.83 6.74
C LEU A 73 10.56 3.18 7.23
N ASP A 74 10.75 3.30 8.54
CA ASP A 74 12.08 3.51 9.13
C ASP A 74 13.01 2.33 8.83
N ALA A 75 12.52 1.09 8.92
CA ALA A 75 13.28 -0.11 8.58
C ALA A 75 13.69 -0.13 7.10
N VAL A 76 12.75 0.17 6.19
CA VAL A 76 13.04 0.26 4.75
C VAL A 76 14.10 1.33 4.45
N VAL A 77 13.98 2.50 5.03
CA VAL A 77 14.96 3.58 4.83
C VAL A 77 16.32 3.22 5.45
N LYS A 78 16.33 2.56 6.61
CA LYS A 78 17.57 2.10 7.24
C LYS A 78 18.29 1.06 6.40
N GLU A 79 17.55 0.11 5.82
CA GLU A 79 18.13 -0.98 5.03
C GLU A 79 18.61 -0.52 3.65
N HIS A 80 17.82 0.29 2.97
CA HIS A 80 18.05 0.68 1.57
C HIS A 80 18.58 2.11 1.40
N GLY A 81 18.62 2.92 2.45
CA GLY A 81 19.04 4.32 2.42
C GLY A 81 18.03 5.28 1.79
N ARG A 82 16.98 4.76 1.16
CA ARG A 82 16.00 5.54 0.39
C ARG A 82 14.66 4.81 0.24
N LEU A 83 13.62 5.58 -0.08
CA LEU A 83 12.38 5.09 -0.69
C LEU A 83 11.96 6.05 -1.79
N ASP A 84 11.88 5.57 -3.02
CA ASP A 84 11.60 6.40 -4.20
C ASP A 84 10.13 6.43 -4.59
N ILE A 85 9.43 5.29 -4.40
CA ILE A 85 8.05 5.11 -4.83
C ILE A 85 7.26 4.50 -3.68
N LEU A 86 6.20 5.19 -3.25
CA LEU A 86 5.19 4.66 -2.35
C LEU A 86 3.88 4.50 -3.13
N VAL A 87 3.35 3.28 -3.17
CA VAL A 87 2.03 3.01 -3.73
C VAL A 87 1.08 2.65 -2.59
N ASN A 88 0.18 3.57 -2.25
CA ASN A 88 -0.89 3.35 -1.29
C ASN A 88 -2.03 2.60 -1.98
N ASN A 89 -1.97 1.27 -1.91
CA ASN A 89 -2.95 0.38 -2.55
C ASN A 89 -3.78 -0.40 -1.52
N ALA A 90 -3.29 -0.60 -0.29
CA ALA A 90 -4.02 -1.35 0.73
C ALA A 90 -5.44 -0.82 0.91
N GLY A 91 -6.40 -1.71 0.90
CA GLY A 91 -7.81 -1.36 1.06
C GLY A 91 -8.67 -2.58 1.32
N ILE A 92 -9.77 -2.33 2.01
CA ILE A 92 -10.83 -3.31 2.30
C ILE A 92 -12.18 -2.74 1.92
N THR A 93 -13.16 -3.62 1.78
CA THR A 93 -14.57 -3.28 1.64
C THR A 93 -15.37 -3.90 2.79
N ARG A 94 -16.40 -3.19 3.26
CA ARG A 94 -17.41 -3.65 4.21
C ARG A 94 -18.75 -3.06 3.76
N ASP A 95 -19.28 -3.67 2.70
CA ASP A 95 -20.44 -3.13 2.00
C ASP A 95 -21.72 -3.46 2.76
N ASN A 96 -22.59 -2.46 2.91
CA ASN A 96 -23.95 -2.62 3.41
C ASN A 96 -24.79 -1.39 3.06
N LEU A 97 -26.10 -1.53 3.05
CA LEU A 97 -27.00 -0.37 2.94
C LEU A 97 -26.68 0.61 4.08
N LEU A 98 -26.70 1.91 3.79
CA LEU A 98 -26.33 2.93 4.77
C LEU A 98 -27.07 2.77 6.10
N MET A 99 -28.36 2.51 6.06
CA MET A 99 -29.20 2.31 7.26
C MET A 99 -28.87 1.04 8.07
N LYS A 100 -28.09 0.12 7.50
CA LYS A 100 -27.68 -1.15 8.14
C LYS A 100 -26.17 -1.21 8.37
N MET A 101 -25.41 -0.24 7.87
CA MET A 101 -23.96 -0.18 8.04
C MET A 101 -23.63 0.07 9.52
N SER A 102 -22.83 -0.79 10.10
CA SER A 102 -22.36 -0.60 11.48
C SER A 102 -21.26 0.47 11.54
N GLU A 103 -21.13 1.12 12.70
CA GLU A 103 -20.01 2.02 12.98
C GLU A 103 -18.67 1.31 12.82
N GLU A 104 -18.57 0.05 13.29
CA GLU A 104 -17.38 -0.78 13.16
C GLU A 104 -16.97 -1.00 11.69
N ASP A 105 -17.93 -1.32 10.81
CA ASP A 105 -17.66 -1.51 9.38
C ASP A 105 -17.28 -0.20 8.69
N PHE A 106 -17.90 0.91 9.09
CA PHE A 106 -17.52 2.24 8.61
C PHE A 106 -16.08 2.57 9.01
N ASP A 107 -15.77 2.47 10.30
CA ASP A 107 -14.45 2.80 10.85
C ASP A 107 -13.35 1.89 10.29
N ALA A 108 -13.59 0.59 10.14
CA ALA A 108 -12.60 -0.33 9.59
C ALA A 108 -12.17 0.07 8.18
N VAL A 109 -13.11 0.47 7.32
CA VAL A 109 -12.83 0.92 5.96
C VAL A 109 -12.08 2.25 5.96
N ILE A 110 -12.51 3.24 6.75
CA ILE A 110 -11.83 4.53 6.86
C ILE A 110 -10.41 4.37 7.43
N GLN A 111 -10.23 3.57 8.47
CA GLN A 111 -8.94 3.32 9.10
C GLN A 111 -7.93 2.69 8.12
N THR A 112 -8.37 1.72 7.34
CA THR A 112 -7.47 1.05 6.39
C THR A 112 -7.25 1.90 5.14
N ASN A 113 -8.33 2.30 4.48
CA ASN A 113 -8.26 2.87 3.13
C ASN A 113 -7.82 4.34 3.13
N LEU A 114 -8.21 5.13 4.13
CA LEU A 114 -7.90 6.55 4.19
C LEU A 114 -6.78 6.84 5.20
N LYS A 115 -6.94 6.42 6.45
CA LYS A 115 -5.91 6.64 7.46
C LYS A 115 -4.61 5.90 7.13
N GLY A 116 -4.67 4.71 6.53
CA GLY A 116 -3.50 3.99 6.03
C GLY A 116 -2.68 4.80 5.02
N VAL A 117 -3.35 5.49 4.10
CA VAL A 117 -2.71 6.43 3.16
C VAL A 117 -2.03 7.58 3.90
N PHE A 118 -2.72 8.18 4.87
CA PHE A 118 -2.16 9.23 5.71
C PHE A 118 -0.93 8.73 6.48
N ASN A 119 -1.02 7.56 7.14
CA ASN A 119 0.05 7.00 7.95
C ASN A 119 1.33 6.81 7.13
N CYS A 120 1.24 6.10 6.01
CA CYS A 120 2.41 5.86 5.16
C CYS A 120 2.97 7.15 4.57
N THR A 121 2.12 8.03 4.04
CA THR A 121 2.53 9.31 3.45
C THR A 121 3.19 10.20 4.50
N ARG A 122 2.60 10.33 5.68
CA ARG A 122 3.11 11.15 6.78
C ARG A 122 4.52 10.74 7.20
N HIS A 123 4.78 9.44 7.34
CA HIS A 123 6.07 8.96 7.81
C HIS A 123 7.18 9.03 6.75
N ILE A 124 6.86 8.90 5.46
CA ILE A 124 7.88 8.95 4.40
C ILE A 124 8.15 10.36 3.87
N ALA A 125 7.23 11.30 4.06
CA ALA A 125 7.32 12.63 3.48
C ALA A 125 8.65 13.34 3.78
N ARG A 126 9.11 13.30 5.04
CA ARG A 126 10.38 13.93 5.44
C ARG A 126 11.59 13.31 4.73
N GLN A 127 11.58 11.99 4.55
CA GLN A 127 12.65 11.28 3.85
C GLN A 127 12.69 11.67 2.37
N MET A 128 11.55 11.70 1.70
CA MET A 128 11.46 12.11 0.29
C MET A 128 11.88 13.57 0.08
N LEU A 129 11.56 14.46 1.04
CA LEU A 129 12.07 15.84 1.02
C LEU A 129 13.58 15.91 1.12
N LYS A 130 14.20 15.15 2.02
CA LYS A 130 15.66 15.06 2.14
C LYS A 130 16.31 14.52 0.88
N GLN A 131 15.70 13.52 0.25
CA GLN A 131 16.18 12.94 -1.02
C GLN A 131 16.00 13.87 -2.20
N LYS A 132 15.19 14.94 -2.08
CA LYS A 132 14.73 15.79 -3.18
C LYS A 132 14.12 14.99 -4.34
N CYS A 133 13.62 13.81 -4.05
CA CYS A 133 13.06 12.87 -5.01
C CYS A 133 12.10 11.92 -4.30
N GLY A 134 10.99 11.62 -4.93
CA GLY A 134 9.98 10.67 -4.47
C GLY A 134 8.71 10.76 -5.30
N ARG A 135 7.95 9.67 -5.32
CA ARG A 135 6.61 9.62 -5.93
C ARG A 135 5.68 8.87 -5.00
N ILE A 136 4.55 9.47 -4.72
CA ILE A 136 3.47 8.86 -3.94
C ILE A 136 2.29 8.67 -4.87
N ILE A 137 1.82 7.43 -4.98
CA ILE A 137 0.70 7.04 -5.84
C ILE A 137 -0.40 6.51 -4.95
N ASN A 138 -1.56 7.15 -4.98
CA ASN A 138 -2.73 6.74 -4.23
C ASN A 138 -3.72 6.06 -5.18
N ILE A 139 -4.10 4.83 -4.84
CA ILE A 139 -5.08 4.07 -5.64
C ILE A 139 -6.48 4.47 -5.21
N SER A 140 -7.12 5.30 -6.02
CA SER A 140 -8.50 5.71 -5.87
C SER A 140 -9.48 4.66 -6.42
N SER A 141 -10.73 5.01 -6.56
CA SER A 141 -11.78 4.15 -7.12
C SER A 141 -12.83 4.98 -7.86
N VAL A 142 -13.40 4.39 -8.89
CA VAL A 142 -14.59 4.95 -9.55
C VAL A 142 -15.74 5.18 -8.56
N SER A 143 -15.87 4.30 -7.55
CA SER A 143 -16.85 4.46 -6.47
C SER A 143 -16.62 5.73 -5.64
N GLY A 144 -15.37 6.21 -5.52
CA GLY A 144 -15.04 7.47 -4.86
C GLY A 144 -15.48 8.69 -5.66
N VAL A 145 -15.57 8.57 -6.99
CA VAL A 145 -15.96 9.67 -7.89
C VAL A 145 -17.49 9.71 -8.11
N LEU A 146 -18.08 8.55 -8.38
CA LEU A 146 -19.51 8.45 -8.77
C LEU A 146 -20.42 8.04 -7.62
N GLY A 147 -19.86 7.51 -6.53
CA GLY A 147 -20.62 6.81 -5.51
C GLY A 147 -21.03 5.41 -5.96
N ASN A 148 -21.42 4.58 -5.01
CA ASN A 148 -22.00 3.27 -5.28
C ASN A 148 -22.92 2.87 -4.11
N ALA A 149 -24.12 2.38 -4.43
CA ALA A 149 -25.06 1.93 -3.40
C ALA A 149 -24.41 0.83 -2.53
N GLY A 150 -24.60 0.94 -1.21
CA GLY A 150 -23.99 0.00 -0.26
C GLY A 150 -22.52 0.27 0.08
N GLN A 151 -21.90 1.30 -0.49
CA GLN A 151 -20.48 1.63 -0.31
C GLN A 151 -20.23 3.04 0.24
N ALA A 152 -21.08 3.53 1.14
CA ALA A 152 -20.89 4.87 1.71
C ALA A 152 -19.53 5.04 2.38
N ASN A 153 -19.06 4.04 3.15
CA ASN A 153 -17.74 3.99 3.76
C ASN A 153 -16.61 3.90 2.72
N TYR A 154 -16.71 2.96 1.79
CA TYR A 154 -15.70 2.74 0.76
C TYR A 154 -15.57 3.94 -0.19
N ALA A 155 -16.69 4.46 -0.69
CA ALA A 155 -16.71 5.63 -1.55
C ALA A 155 -16.05 6.84 -0.86
N ALA A 156 -16.43 7.13 0.40
CA ALA A 156 -15.81 8.20 1.18
C ALA A 156 -14.29 7.99 1.36
N SER A 157 -13.84 6.74 1.51
CA SER A 157 -12.42 6.43 1.71
C SER A 157 -11.57 6.53 0.45
N LYS A 158 -12.20 6.51 -0.74
CA LYS A 158 -11.52 6.49 -2.04
C LYS A 158 -11.74 7.77 -2.87
N ALA A 159 -12.51 8.71 -2.36
CA ALA A 159 -12.79 10.00 -2.99
C ALA A 159 -11.57 10.92 -3.10
#